data_f6c41cd2e2d390331030c27a5ae2ab8d
#
_entry.id   f6c41cd2e2d390331030c27a5ae2ab8d
#
_cell.length_a   1.000
_cell.length_b   1.000
_cell.length_c   1.000
_cell.angle_alpha   90.00
_cell.angle_beta   90.00
_cell.angle_gamma   90.00
#
_symmetry.space_group_name_H-M   'P 1'
#
loop_
_entity.id
_entity.type
_entity.pdbx_description
1 polymer ?
#
loop_
_entity_poly.entity_id
_entity_poly.type
_entity_poly.pdbx_seq_one_letter_code
_entity_poly.pdbx_strand_id
1 'polypeptide(L)'
;YAFEYAYLNARHKVTAVHKANIQKMSDGLFLESCREVAAAYPSIEYEEMIVDATMMKIVSDPSAFDVVLTPNFYGSLVSNCVAGLAGGAGLAPGANIGDNTAIFEQGTRHVGLDIAGQDVANPTGAILASCMMLRHLKWPIFAERIEDALYRTLENGTKTKDVGGSAYTSE
;
A
#
# COMPACT_ATOMS: atom_id res chain seq x y z
N TYR A 1 5.65 -14.01 1.03
CA TYR A 1 4.38 -13.28 0.96
C TYR A 1 4.24 -12.43 -0.31
N ALA A 2 5.20 -11.54 -0.65
CA ALA A 2 5.07 -10.62 -1.79
C ALA A 2 4.89 -11.32 -3.15
N PHE A 3 5.66 -12.36 -3.42
CA PHE A 3 5.54 -13.14 -4.66
C PHE A 3 4.23 -13.94 -4.70
N GLU A 4 3.83 -14.54 -3.58
CA GLU A 4 2.54 -15.22 -3.48
C GLU A 4 1.37 -14.26 -3.67
N TYR A 5 1.45 -13.07 -3.06
CA TYR A 5 0.47 -12.01 -3.28
C TYR A 5 0.40 -11.61 -4.76
N ALA A 6 1.55 -11.40 -5.40
CA ALA A 6 1.61 -11.07 -6.82
C ALA A 6 0.96 -12.16 -7.68
N TYR A 7 1.30 -13.43 -7.44
CA TYR A 7 0.74 -14.57 -8.16
C TYR A 7 -0.78 -14.69 -7.98
N LEU A 8 -1.27 -14.63 -6.75
CA LEU A 8 -2.70 -14.78 -6.44
C LEU A 8 -3.57 -13.61 -6.91
N ASN A 9 -2.98 -12.42 -7.08
CA ASN A 9 -3.69 -11.21 -7.49
C ASN A 9 -3.40 -10.78 -8.93
N ALA A 10 -2.88 -11.68 -9.78
CA ALA A 10 -2.56 -11.42 -11.18
C ALA A 10 -1.65 -10.19 -11.36
N ARG A 11 -0.70 -9.99 -10.45
CA ARG A 11 0.38 -9.01 -10.57
C ARG A 11 1.53 -9.61 -11.37
N HIS A 12 2.29 -8.77 -12.05
CA HIS A 12 3.26 -9.24 -13.02
C HIS A 12 4.70 -9.00 -12.61
N LYS A 13 4.93 -8.03 -11.72
CA LYS A 13 6.29 -7.64 -11.32
C LYS A 13 6.42 -7.41 -9.82
N VAL A 14 7.53 -7.88 -9.24
CA VAL A 14 7.97 -7.57 -7.87
C VAL A 14 9.32 -6.85 -7.93
N THR A 15 9.35 -5.59 -7.46
CA THR A 15 10.56 -4.79 -7.35
C THR A 15 11.06 -4.82 -5.90
N ALA A 16 12.20 -5.48 -5.64
CA ALA A 16 12.86 -5.50 -4.34
C ALA A 16 13.69 -4.22 -4.14
N VAL A 17 13.33 -3.42 -3.15
CA VAL A 17 13.96 -2.14 -2.85
C VAL A 17 14.91 -2.27 -1.67
N HIS A 18 16.16 -1.83 -1.85
CA HIS A 18 17.26 -2.07 -0.92
C HIS A 18 18.29 -0.93 -0.90
N LYS A 19 19.26 -1.03 0.01
CA LYS A 19 20.48 -0.20 0.06
C LYS A 19 21.73 -1.07 0.22
N ALA A 20 21.79 -2.23 -0.42
CA ALA A 20 22.87 -3.23 -0.26
C ALA A 20 24.25 -2.71 -0.68
N ASN A 21 24.35 -1.65 -1.47
CA ASN A 21 25.62 -0.98 -1.77
C ASN A 21 26.25 -0.32 -0.52
N ILE A 22 25.45 0.03 0.50
CA ILE A 22 25.86 0.58 1.80
C ILE A 22 25.63 -0.46 2.90
N GLN A 23 24.41 -0.97 3.03
CA GLN A 23 24.00 -1.96 4.03
C GLN A 23 24.30 -3.39 3.52
N LYS A 24 25.60 -3.69 3.32
CA LYS A 24 26.03 -4.89 2.61
C LYS A 24 25.57 -6.21 3.26
N MET A 25 25.56 -6.25 4.60
CA MET A 25 25.21 -7.49 5.33
C MET A 25 23.68 -7.65 5.44
N SER A 26 22.97 -6.65 5.94
CA SER A 26 21.53 -6.73 6.17
C SER A 26 20.73 -6.76 4.86
N ASP A 27 20.96 -5.78 3.99
CA ASP A 27 20.22 -5.67 2.74
C ASP A 27 20.73 -6.67 1.69
N GLY A 28 22.01 -7.08 1.80
CA GLY A 28 22.56 -8.21 1.03
C GLY A 28 21.83 -9.51 1.31
N LEU A 29 21.62 -9.84 2.59
CA LEU A 29 20.84 -11.02 3.00
C LEU A 29 19.37 -10.92 2.55
N PHE A 30 18.79 -9.72 2.64
CA PHE A 30 17.43 -9.47 2.14
C PHE A 30 17.34 -9.79 0.64
N LEU A 31 18.29 -9.30 -0.18
CA LEU A 31 18.31 -9.57 -1.62
C LEU A 31 18.53 -11.05 -1.95
N GLU A 32 19.43 -11.74 -1.24
CA GLU A 32 19.62 -13.18 -1.41
C GLU A 32 18.32 -13.94 -1.18
N SER A 33 17.62 -13.63 -0.08
CA SER A 33 16.32 -14.23 0.23
C SER A 33 15.25 -13.90 -0.84
N CYS A 34 15.24 -12.68 -1.36
CA CYS A 34 14.34 -12.30 -2.45
C CYS A 34 14.61 -13.08 -3.73
N ARG A 35 15.88 -13.26 -4.12
CA ARG A 35 16.29 -14.02 -5.31
C ARG A 35 15.93 -15.50 -5.19
N GLU A 36 16.17 -16.09 -4.02
CA GLU A 36 15.80 -17.47 -3.74
C GLU A 36 14.30 -17.71 -3.90
N VAL A 37 13.48 -16.83 -3.32
CA VAL A 37 12.01 -16.93 -3.45
C VAL A 37 11.57 -16.64 -4.88
N ALA A 38 12.14 -15.63 -5.55
CA ALA A 38 11.81 -15.28 -6.94
C ALA A 38 11.97 -16.46 -7.90
N ALA A 39 12.99 -17.29 -7.69
CA ALA A 39 13.23 -18.49 -8.51
C ALA A 39 12.07 -19.50 -8.49
N ALA A 40 11.23 -19.49 -7.45
CA ALA A 40 10.04 -20.33 -7.34
C ALA A 40 8.81 -19.75 -8.08
N TYR A 41 8.88 -18.49 -8.55
CA TYR A 41 7.79 -17.80 -9.23
C TYR A 41 8.18 -17.29 -10.63
N PRO A 42 8.49 -18.19 -11.59
CA PRO A 42 9.03 -17.81 -12.90
C PRO A 42 8.07 -16.97 -13.78
N SER A 43 6.79 -16.91 -13.42
CA SER A 43 5.79 -16.07 -14.09
C SER A 43 5.77 -14.63 -13.61
N ILE A 44 6.48 -14.31 -12.52
CA ILE A 44 6.57 -12.96 -11.96
C ILE A 44 7.93 -12.36 -12.31
N GLU A 45 7.93 -11.21 -12.97
CA GLU A 45 9.15 -10.45 -13.23
C GLU A 45 9.78 -10.00 -11.90
N TYR A 46 11.06 -10.25 -11.71
CA TYR A 46 11.81 -9.80 -10.53
C TYR A 46 12.78 -8.69 -10.89
N GLU A 47 12.69 -7.58 -10.20
CA GLU A 47 13.58 -6.41 -10.34
C GLU A 47 14.18 -6.02 -9.00
N GLU A 48 15.42 -5.55 -9.01
CA GLU A 48 16.08 -4.97 -7.82
C GLU A 48 16.37 -3.49 -8.06
N MET A 49 16.07 -2.66 -7.06
CA MET A 49 16.29 -1.23 -7.16
C MET A 49 16.80 -0.64 -5.85
N ILE A 50 17.82 0.25 -5.94
CA ILE A 50 18.31 0.99 -4.79
C ILE A 50 17.25 2.01 -4.36
N VAL A 51 17.02 2.15 -3.05
CA VAL A 51 15.98 3.00 -2.47
C VAL A 51 15.99 4.45 -2.98
N ASP A 52 17.16 5.03 -3.21
CA ASP A 52 17.31 6.40 -3.72
C ASP A 52 16.69 6.53 -5.13
N ALA A 53 17.05 5.59 -6.01
CA ALA A 53 16.49 5.54 -7.37
C ALA A 53 14.99 5.22 -7.35
N THR A 54 14.55 4.37 -6.42
CA THR A 54 13.13 4.07 -6.22
C THR A 54 12.34 5.32 -5.86
N MET A 55 12.82 6.13 -4.91
CA MET A 55 12.15 7.36 -4.49
C MET A 55 12.04 8.37 -5.64
N MET A 56 13.10 8.52 -6.43
CA MET A 56 13.06 9.37 -7.62
C MET A 56 12.04 8.83 -8.64
N LYS A 57 12.07 7.52 -8.91
CA LYS A 57 11.22 6.90 -9.93
C LYS A 57 9.74 6.88 -9.54
N ILE A 58 9.40 6.69 -8.27
CA ILE A 58 8.03 6.79 -7.76
C ILE A 58 7.41 8.16 -8.05
N VAL A 59 8.21 9.24 -7.94
CA VAL A 59 7.71 10.59 -8.21
C VAL A 59 7.63 10.88 -9.72
N SER A 60 8.61 10.41 -10.50
CA SER A 60 8.68 10.71 -11.93
C SER A 60 7.87 9.76 -12.83
N ASP A 61 7.77 8.49 -12.44
CA ASP A 61 7.07 7.43 -13.20
C ASP A 61 6.58 6.33 -12.25
N PRO A 62 5.51 6.57 -11.49
CA PRO A 62 4.96 5.59 -10.56
C PRO A 62 4.40 4.34 -11.26
N SER A 63 4.05 4.44 -12.54
CA SER A 63 3.51 3.31 -13.33
C SER A 63 4.55 2.21 -13.59
N ALA A 64 5.82 2.50 -13.38
CA ALA A 64 6.91 1.52 -13.48
C ALA A 64 6.87 0.43 -12.38
N PHE A 65 6.08 0.65 -11.32
CA PHE A 65 5.96 -0.27 -10.20
C PHE A 65 4.63 -1.02 -10.22
N ASP A 66 4.66 -2.30 -9.83
CA ASP A 66 3.47 -3.12 -9.61
C ASP A 66 3.40 -3.56 -8.14
N VAL A 67 4.28 -4.45 -7.70
CA VAL A 67 4.44 -4.80 -6.29
C VAL A 67 5.82 -4.36 -5.83
N VAL A 68 5.88 -3.55 -4.78
CA VAL A 68 7.15 -3.09 -4.17
C VAL A 68 7.42 -3.87 -2.89
N LEU A 69 8.55 -4.55 -2.83
CA LEU A 69 9.00 -5.33 -1.69
C LEU A 69 10.18 -4.63 -1.02
N THR A 70 10.07 -4.33 0.26
CA THR A 70 11.09 -3.58 1.01
C THR A 70 11.28 -4.12 2.42
N PRO A 71 12.46 -3.91 3.04
CA PRO A 71 12.58 -3.91 4.50
C PRO A 71 11.68 -2.83 5.12
N ASN A 72 11.30 -3.02 6.40
CA ASN A 72 10.32 -2.17 7.08
C ASN A 72 10.62 -0.66 7.02
N PHE A 73 11.87 -0.27 7.24
CA PHE A 73 12.26 1.15 7.27
C PHE A 73 12.02 1.84 5.91
N TYR A 74 12.49 1.25 4.83
CA TYR A 74 12.27 1.82 3.49
C TYR A 74 10.79 1.76 3.09
N GLY A 75 10.09 0.70 3.48
CA GLY A 75 8.66 0.55 3.22
C GLY A 75 7.84 1.70 3.79
N SER A 76 8.17 2.15 4.99
CA SER A 76 7.50 3.32 5.60
C SER A 76 7.74 4.61 4.81
N LEU A 77 8.96 4.83 4.31
CA LEU A 77 9.28 6.01 3.49
C LEU A 77 8.55 5.96 2.13
N VAL A 78 8.63 4.82 1.45
CA VAL A 78 7.97 4.59 0.16
C VAL A 78 6.46 4.75 0.27
N SER A 79 5.83 4.08 1.24
CA SER A 79 4.38 4.12 1.41
C SER A 79 3.84 5.52 1.72
N ASN A 80 4.55 6.29 2.55
CA ASN A 80 4.17 7.69 2.84
C ASN A 80 4.34 8.60 1.61
N CYS A 81 5.40 8.40 0.83
CA CYS A 81 5.59 9.15 -0.42
C CYS A 81 4.46 8.86 -1.42
N VAL A 82 4.12 7.58 -1.62
CA VAL A 82 3.03 7.16 -2.50
C VAL A 82 1.68 7.68 -2.00
N ALA A 83 1.41 7.62 -0.70
CA ALA A 83 0.19 8.17 -0.11
C ALA A 83 0.07 9.68 -0.38
N GLY A 84 1.19 10.42 -0.24
CA GLY A 84 1.22 11.85 -0.56
C GLY A 84 0.92 12.15 -2.03
N LEU A 85 1.47 11.35 -2.95
CA LEU A 85 1.18 11.47 -4.40
C LEU A 85 -0.27 11.12 -4.74
N ALA A 86 -0.87 10.17 -4.01
CA ALA A 86 -2.27 9.76 -4.23
C ALA A 86 -3.30 10.76 -3.69
N GLY A 87 -2.90 11.71 -2.84
CA GLY A 87 -3.79 12.72 -2.26
C GLY A 87 -3.79 12.79 -0.73
N GLY A 88 -2.99 11.97 -0.07
CA GLY A 88 -2.75 12.07 1.38
C GLY A 88 -2.98 10.80 2.18
N ALA A 89 -2.72 10.92 3.47
CA ALA A 89 -2.75 9.82 4.42
C ALA A 89 -4.13 9.13 4.53
N GLY A 90 -5.21 9.88 4.33
CA GLY A 90 -6.58 9.37 4.44
C GLY A 90 -6.98 8.36 3.35
N LEU A 91 -6.21 8.24 2.27
CA LEU A 91 -6.53 7.33 1.16
C LEU A 91 -5.87 5.95 1.27
N ALA A 92 -4.79 5.82 2.03
CA ALA A 92 -3.98 4.61 2.03
C ALA A 92 -4.49 3.57 3.04
N PRO A 93 -4.97 2.39 2.60
CA PRO A 93 -5.24 1.27 3.48
C PRO A 93 -3.94 0.56 3.85
N GLY A 94 -3.96 -0.19 4.95
CA GLY A 94 -2.86 -1.01 5.40
C GLY A 94 -3.31 -2.32 6.03
N ALA A 95 -2.41 -3.31 6.00
CA ALA A 95 -2.60 -4.57 6.69
C ALA A 95 -1.27 -5.07 7.27
N ASN A 96 -1.30 -5.57 8.48
CA ASN A 96 -0.19 -6.28 9.12
C ASN A 96 -0.60 -7.75 9.22
N ILE A 97 0.07 -8.62 8.48
CA ILE A 97 -0.27 -10.04 8.38
C ILE A 97 0.79 -10.86 9.12
N GLY A 98 0.38 -11.56 10.14
CA GLY A 98 1.18 -12.54 10.86
C GLY A 98 0.63 -13.96 10.68
N ASP A 99 1.26 -14.93 11.34
CA ASP A 99 0.92 -16.34 11.17
C ASP A 99 -0.50 -16.68 11.63
N ASN A 100 -0.96 -16.08 12.72
CA ASN A 100 -2.25 -16.37 13.34
C ASN A 100 -3.14 -15.13 13.56
N THR A 101 -2.66 -13.95 13.18
CA THR A 101 -3.37 -12.69 13.42
C THR A 101 -3.12 -11.72 12.28
N ALA A 102 -4.18 -11.03 11.86
CA ALA A 102 -4.07 -9.94 10.92
C ALA A 102 -4.71 -8.66 11.50
N ILE A 103 -4.07 -7.52 11.30
CA ILE A 103 -4.56 -6.19 11.71
C ILE A 103 -4.73 -5.35 10.46
N PHE A 104 -5.90 -4.75 10.30
CA PHE A 104 -6.25 -3.89 9.18
C PHE A 104 -6.50 -2.48 9.70
N GLU A 105 -5.76 -1.52 9.18
CA GLU A 105 -5.77 -0.14 9.65
C GLU A 105 -5.46 0.84 8.51
N GLN A 106 -5.53 2.10 8.77
CA GLN A 106 -5.05 3.13 7.85
C GLN A 106 -3.52 2.98 7.65
N GLY A 107 -3.06 2.99 6.40
CA GLY A 107 -1.72 2.52 6.02
C GLY A 107 -0.57 3.42 6.42
N THR A 108 -0.78 4.73 6.57
CA THR A 108 0.28 5.70 6.87
C THR A 108 0.49 5.93 8.36
N ARG A 109 -0.31 5.29 9.22
CA ARG A 109 -0.24 5.37 10.70
C ARG A 109 -0.40 6.80 11.28
N HIS A 110 -1.05 7.70 10.55
CA HIS A 110 -1.45 9.00 11.05
C HIS A 110 -2.76 8.87 11.84
N VAL A 111 -2.78 9.37 13.07
CA VAL A 111 -3.94 9.27 13.97
C VAL A 111 -4.85 10.49 13.95
N GLY A 112 -4.46 11.57 13.25
CA GLY A 112 -5.27 12.76 13.06
C GLY A 112 -5.71 13.47 14.35
N LEU A 113 -4.85 13.49 15.37
CA LEU A 113 -5.18 14.12 16.68
C LEU A 113 -5.53 15.60 16.54
N ASP A 114 -4.90 16.29 15.61
CA ASP A 114 -5.11 17.71 15.30
C ASP A 114 -6.48 18.02 14.69
N ILE A 115 -7.12 17.03 14.08
CA ILE A 115 -8.46 17.15 13.47
C ILE A 115 -9.52 16.35 14.23
N ALA A 116 -9.20 15.81 15.39
CA ALA A 116 -10.14 15.02 16.19
C ALA A 116 -11.39 15.83 16.55
N GLY A 117 -12.57 15.26 16.35
CA GLY A 117 -13.87 15.88 16.63
C GLY A 117 -14.33 16.94 15.62
N GLN A 118 -13.58 17.20 14.54
CA GLN A 118 -13.93 18.21 13.53
C GLN A 118 -14.76 17.67 12.36
N ASP A 119 -14.97 16.36 12.28
CA ASP A 119 -15.71 15.67 11.20
C ASP A 119 -15.14 15.94 9.78
N VAL A 120 -13.81 16.07 9.67
CA VAL A 120 -13.11 16.39 8.40
C VAL A 120 -12.16 15.30 7.91
N ALA A 121 -11.95 14.24 8.69
CA ALA A 121 -11.06 13.17 8.33
C ALA A 121 -11.60 12.39 7.11
N ASN A 122 -10.71 12.05 6.17
CA ASN A 122 -11.07 11.21 5.04
C ASN A 122 -11.19 9.73 5.47
N PRO A 123 -12.36 9.10 5.38
CA PRO A 123 -12.58 7.73 5.82
C PRO A 123 -12.15 6.67 4.80
N THR A 124 -11.74 7.07 3.59
CA THR A 124 -11.46 6.17 2.46
C THR A 124 -10.45 5.07 2.81
N GLY A 125 -9.33 5.43 3.43
CA GLY A 125 -8.29 4.45 3.82
C GLY A 125 -8.79 3.43 4.82
N ALA A 126 -9.61 3.82 5.79
CA ALA A 126 -10.20 2.92 6.77
C ALA A 126 -11.25 1.98 6.14
N ILE A 127 -12.07 2.50 5.22
CA ILE A 127 -13.05 1.70 4.47
C ILE A 127 -12.32 0.67 3.59
N LEU A 128 -11.28 1.07 2.85
CA LEU A 128 -10.48 0.17 2.03
C LEU A 128 -9.74 -0.87 2.87
N ALA A 129 -9.22 -0.51 4.05
CA ALA A 129 -8.64 -1.47 4.99
C ALA A 129 -9.67 -2.50 5.46
N SER A 130 -10.92 -2.07 5.69
CA SER A 130 -12.04 -2.99 6.00
C SER A 130 -12.34 -3.93 4.82
N CYS A 131 -12.24 -3.46 3.58
CA CYS A 131 -12.36 -4.31 2.39
C CYS A 131 -11.23 -5.34 2.30
N MET A 132 -9.99 -4.95 2.63
CA MET A 132 -8.86 -5.90 2.74
C MET A 132 -9.14 -6.96 3.81
N MET A 133 -9.69 -6.58 4.96
CA MET A 133 -10.11 -7.50 6.02
C MET A 133 -11.17 -8.50 5.52
N LEU A 134 -12.19 -8.04 4.83
CA LEU A 134 -13.24 -8.90 4.27
C LEU A 134 -12.67 -9.91 3.27
N ARG A 135 -11.74 -9.50 2.40
CA ARG A 135 -11.04 -10.42 1.50
C ARG A 135 -10.18 -11.44 2.25
N HIS A 136 -9.50 -11.03 3.30
CA HIS A 136 -8.75 -11.92 4.18
C HIS A 136 -9.65 -12.98 4.83
N LEU A 137 -10.84 -12.59 5.26
CA LEU A 137 -11.88 -13.46 5.83
C LEU A 137 -12.61 -14.31 4.76
N LYS A 138 -12.19 -14.25 3.49
CA LYS A 138 -12.81 -14.98 2.37
C LYS A 138 -14.25 -14.52 2.03
N TRP A 139 -14.53 -13.23 2.23
CA TRP A 139 -15.79 -12.57 1.87
C TRP A 139 -15.62 -11.51 0.77
N PRO A 140 -15.05 -11.86 -0.41
CA PRO A 140 -14.69 -10.88 -1.44
C PRO A 140 -15.90 -10.12 -2.00
N ILE A 141 -17.06 -10.78 -2.14
CA ILE A 141 -18.28 -10.15 -2.68
C ILE A 141 -18.73 -8.94 -1.85
N PHE A 142 -18.58 -8.99 -0.52
CA PHE A 142 -18.92 -7.87 0.33
C PHE A 142 -17.87 -6.74 0.20
N ALA A 143 -16.59 -7.09 0.08
CA ALA A 143 -15.54 -6.12 -0.17
C ALA A 143 -15.76 -5.36 -1.48
N GLU A 144 -16.05 -6.06 -2.58
CA GLU A 144 -16.32 -5.47 -3.90
C GLU A 144 -17.49 -4.49 -3.86
N ARG A 145 -18.60 -4.88 -3.20
CA ARG A 145 -19.79 -4.02 -3.08
C ARG A 145 -19.50 -2.74 -2.30
N ILE A 146 -18.67 -2.80 -1.25
CA ILE A 146 -18.28 -1.63 -0.46
C ILE A 146 -17.35 -0.74 -1.28
N GLU A 147 -16.37 -1.31 -1.97
CA GLU A 147 -15.46 -0.56 -2.85
C GLU A 147 -16.19 0.14 -3.99
N ASP A 148 -17.10 -0.55 -4.66
CA ASP A 148 -17.93 0.05 -5.71
C ASP A 148 -18.76 1.23 -5.19
N ALA A 149 -19.35 1.10 -4.00
CA ALA A 149 -20.11 2.19 -3.38
C ALA A 149 -19.20 3.38 -3.04
N LEU A 150 -18.02 3.11 -2.47
CA LEU A 150 -17.02 4.12 -2.15
C LEU A 150 -16.57 4.88 -3.40
N TYR A 151 -16.18 4.16 -4.46
CA TYR A 151 -15.71 4.81 -5.69
C TYR A 151 -16.80 5.64 -6.36
N ARG A 152 -18.05 5.16 -6.41
CA ARG A 152 -19.19 5.96 -6.90
C ARG A 152 -19.42 7.21 -6.08
N THR A 153 -19.28 7.16 -4.76
CA THR A 153 -19.39 8.31 -3.87
C THR A 153 -18.34 9.37 -4.22
N LEU A 154 -17.09 8.94 -4.40
CA LEU A 154 -15.99 9.82 -4.79
C LEU A 154 -16.17 10.39 -6.21
N GLU A 155 -16.60 9.57 -7.16
CA GLU A 155 -16.88 9.98 -8.55
C GLU A 155 -18.03 11.02 -8.62
N ASN A 156 -19.06 10.87 -7.79
CA ASN A 156 -20.16 11.82 -7.69
C ASN A 156 -19.77 13.15 -7.03
N GLY A 157 -18.53 13.29 -6.57
CA GLY A 157 -17.98 14.53 -6.02
C GLY A 157 -18.14 14.67 -4.51
N THR A 158 -18.70 13.69 -3.81
CA THR A 158 -18.71 13.66 -2.33
C THR A 158 -17.33 13.28 -1.84
N LYS A 159 -16.49 14.29 -1.61
CA LYS A 159 -15.07 14.16 -1.26
C LYS A 159 -14.74 15.09 -0.10
N THR A 160 -13.86 14.64 0.76
CA THR A 160 -13.31 15.46 1.84
C THR A 160 -12.29 16.49 1.32
N LYS A 161 -11.96 17.46 2.14
CA LYS A 161 -11.13 18.62 1.76
C LYS A 161 -9.72 18.24 1.31
N ASP A 162 -9.13 17.21 1.89
CA ASP A 162 -7.77 16.71 1.57
C ASP A 162 -7.63 16.23 0.12
N VAL A 163 -8.74 15.79 -0.49
CA VAL A 163 -8.80 15.34 -1.90
C VAL A 163 -9.61 16.30 -2.79
N GLY A 164 -9.69 17.56 -2.39
CA GLY A 164 -10.26 18.65 -3.20
C GLY A 164 -11.78 18.77 -3.16
N GLY A 165 -12.43 18.14 -2.20
CA GLY A 165 -13.87 18.27 -1.97
C GLY A 165 -14.21 19.24 -0.84
N SER A 166 -15.46 19.19 -0.37
CA SER A 166 -15.99 19.98 0.75
C SER A 166 -16.85 19.18 1.70
N ALA A 167 -16.98 17.87 1.47
CA ALA A 167 -17.79 16.98 2.28
C ALA A 167 -17.18 16.75 3.67
N TYR A 168 -18.01 16.49 4.65
CA TYR A 168 -17.61 16.03 5.97
C TYR A 168 -17.41 14.50 5.99
N THR A 169 -16.71 14.01 7.01
CA THR A 169 -16.50 12.54 7.20
C THR A 169 -17.82 11.77 7.26
N SER A 170 -18.87 12.39 7.88
CA SER A 170 -20.18 11.78 8.12
C SER A 170 -21.12 11.80 6.90
N GLU A 171 -20.77 12.48 5.83
CA GLU A 171 -21.55 12.56 4.59
C GLU A 171 -21.17 11.43 3.62
#